data_c77b14a870cb0a1ff40c2f5b57bf9eab
#
_entry.id   c77b14a870cb0a1ff40c2f5b57bf9eab
#
_cell.length_a   1.000
_cell.length_b   1.000
_cell.length_c   1.000
_cell.angle_alpha   90.00
_cell.angle_beta   90.00
_cell.angle_gamma   90.00
#
_symmetry.space_group_name_H-M   'P 1'
#
loop_
_entity.id
_entity.type
_entity.pdbx_description
1 polymer ?
#
loop_
_entity_poly.entity_id
_entity_poly.type
_entity_poly.pdbx_seq_one_letter_code
_entity_poly.pdbx_strand_id
1 'polypeptide(L)'
;LAGVCLLLTACATTPALPKARLLRPGPQSLPANTVTGELIIAQLEGATVSIRALSWEALQRFYGGQRDLANPFADLPAGAPRPMAFLLHLRNDSPEPLSFDPTAARLADQEGRRKGPLDYPALYAFLAGLEGGAARLRAIQRTVLTATVVVPPGGERQGLLLFPELQEGARAVLVDLASLYRGSAPQLLVFQFVVVEEP
;
A
#
# COMPACT_ATOMS: atom_id res chain seq x y z
N LEU A 1 60.09 32.35 -11.86
CA LEU A 1 58.74 32.26 -11.28
C LEU A 1 58.10 30.97 -11.77
N ALA A 2 58.13 29.88 -10.96
CA ALA A 2 57.48 28.64 -11.27
C ALA A 2 56.14 28.59 -10.53
N GLY A 3 55.05 28.55 -11.31
CA GLY A 3 53.68 28.42 -10.79
C GLY A 3 53.37 26.96 -10.51
N VAL A 4 53.03 26.61 -9.28
CA VAL A 4 52.53 25.29 -8.85
C VAL A 4 51.01 25.30 -9.03
N CYS A 5 50.51 24.53 -10.02
CA CYS A 5 49.08 24.25 -10.17
C CYS A 5 48.68 23.14 -9.18
N LEU A 6 47.93 23.47 -8.12
CA LEU A 6 47.27 22.51 -7.23
C LEU A 6 46.00 21.98 -7.93
N LEU A 7 46.03 20.73 -8.38
CA LEU A 7 44.83 20.01 -8.84
C LEU A 7 44.07 19.52 -7.62
N LEU A 8 42.94 20.16 -7.30
CA LEU A 8 41.96 19.69 -6.33
C LEU A 8 41.13 18.58 -6.97
N THR A 9 41.43 17.31 -6.66
CA THR A 9 40.59 16.15 -6.97
C THR A 9 39.38 16.18 -6.05
N ALA A 10 38.24 16.68 -6.53
CA ALA A 10 36.97 16.53 -5.86
C ALA A 10 36.51 15.07 -5.97
N CYS A 11 36.60 14.32 -4.87
CA CYS A 11 35.94 13.02 -4.75
C CYS A 11 34.42 13.24 -4.81
N ALA A 12 33.81 13.00 -5.96
CA ALA A 12 32.35 12.91 -6.10
C ALA A 12 31.89 11.64 -5.38
N THR A 13 31.40 11.78 -4.16
CA THR A 13 30.68 10.72 -3.46
C THR A 13 29.38 10.48 -4.21
N THR A 14 29.30 9.38 -4.96
CA THR A 14 28.05 8.93 -5.58
C THR A 14 27.05 8.67 -4.44
N PRO A 15 25.88 9.34 -4.43
CA PRO A 15 24.89 9.07 -3.40
C PRO A 15 24.47 7.60 -3.49
N ALA A 16 24.55 6.87 -2.37
CA ALA A 16 24.11 5.49 -2.29
C ALA A 16 22.61 5.46 -2.66
N LEU A 17 22.23 4.55 -3.55
CA LEU A 17 20.82 4.32 -3.89
C LEU A 17 20.07 3.97 -2.59
N PRO A 18 18.89 4.56 -2.36
CA PRO A 18 18.09 4.24 -1.19
C PRO A 18 17.77 2.74 -1.20
N LYS A 19 18.08 2.06 -0.09
CA LYS A 19 17.76 0.64 0.09
C LYS A 19 16.27 0.43 -0.03
N ALA A 20 15.87 -0.65 -0.71
CA ALA A 20 14.47 -1.02 -0.82
C ALA A 20 13.92 -1.33 0.59
N ARG A 21 12.78 -0.72 0.91
CA ARG A 21 12.10 -0.91 2.19
C ARG A 21 10.92 -1.85 2.00
N LEU A 22 10.92 -2.93 2.75
CA LEU A 22 9.85 -3.92 2.76
C LEU A 22 9.03 -3.80 4.03
N LEU A 23 7.72 -4.03 3.90
CA LEU A 23 6.84 -4.18 5.04
C LEU A 23 6.57 -5.66 5.29
N ARG A 24 6.80 -6.11 6.51
CA ARG A 24 6.44 -7.46 6.98
C ARG A 24 5.45 -7.37 8.12
N PRO A 25 4.57 -8.38 8.31
CA PRO A 25 3.72 -8.43 9.48
C PRO A 25 4.53 -8.25 10.76
N GLY A 26 4.11 -7.28 11.59
CA GLY A 26 4.64 -7.07 12.93
C GLY A 26 3.82 -7.79 14.00
N PRO A 27 4.17 -7.64 15.28
CA PRO A 27 3.34 -8.09 16.38
C PRO A 27 1.97 -7.42 16.31
N GLN A 28 0.88 -8.19 16.43
CA GLN A 28 -0.48 -7.68 16.35
C GLN A 28 -1.02 -7.36 17.76
N SER A 29 -1.64 -6.17 17.91
CA SER A 29 -2.24 -5.74 19.18
C SER A 29 -3.68 -6.23 19.37
N LEU A 30 -4.40 -6.52 18.27
CA LEU A 30 -5.77 -7.03 18.35
C LEU A 30 -5.76 -8.57 18.40
N PRO A 31 -6.43 -9.20 19.39
CA PRO A 31 -6.49 -10.66 19.49
C PRO A 31 -7.14 -11.35 18.29
N ALA A 32 -8.00 -10.64 17.56
CA ALA A 32 -8.64 -11.14 16.34
C ALA A 32 -7.65 -11.31 15.16
N ASN A 33 -6.47 -10.70 15.27
CA ASN A 33 -5.47 -10.71 14.20
C ASN A 33 -4.50 -11.88 14.37
N THR A 34 -4.35 -12.68 13.32
CA THR A 34 -3.36 -13.76 13.22
C THR A 34 -2.43 -13.51 12.05
N VAL A 35 -1.16 -13.90 12.19
CA VAL A 35 -0.15 -13.77 11.12
C VAL A 35 0.12 -15.14 10.51
N THR A 36 0.01 -15.24 9.18
CA THR A 36 0.34 -16.44 8.41
C THR A 36 1.23 -16.05 7.24
N GLY A 37 2.54 -16.28 7.38
CA GLY A 37 3.53 -15.81 6.40
C GLY A 37 3.52 -14.29 6.27
N GLU A 38 3.24 -13.77 5.08
CA GLU A 38 3.16 -12.32 4.80
C GLU A 38 1.73 -11.76 4.97
N LEU A 39 0.77 -12.60 5.35
CA LEU A 39 -0.64 -12.24 5.46
C LEU A 39 -1.01 -12.02 6.93
N ILE A 40 -1.72 -10.93 7.20
CA ILE A 40 -2.41 -10.72 8.48
C ILE A 40 -3.90 -10.95 8.24
N ILE A 41 -4.51 -11.79 9.06
CA ILE A 41 -5.91 -12.18 8.96
C ILE A 41 -6.62 -11.77 10.24
N ALA A 42 -7.65 -10.95 10.13
CA ALA A 42 -8.56 -10.60 11.20
C ALA A 42 -9.84 -11.43 11.07
N GLN A 43 -10.14 -12.18 12.11
CA GLN A 43 -11.40 -12.91 12.24
C GLN A 43 -12.39 -12.08 13.02
N LEU A 44 -13.45 -11.64 12.35
CA LEU A 44 -14.56 -10.91 12.95
C LEU A 44 -15.76 -11.84 13.07
N GLU A 45 -16.76 -11.46 13.85
CA GLU A 45 -18.00 -12.18 13.87
C GLU A 45 -18.69 -12.12 12.50
N GLY A 46 -18.70 -13.26 11.77
CA GLY A 46 -19.31 -13.38 10.44
C GLY A 46 -18.55 -12.65 9.32
N ALA A 47 -17.31 -12.26 9.50
CA ALA A 47 -16.49 -11.71 8.42
C ALA A 47 -15.00 -12.00 8.61
N THR A 48 -14.30 -12.12 7.53
CA THR A 48 -12.83 -12.26 7.52
C THR A 48 -12.22 -11.14 6.70
N VAL A 49 -11.26 -10.45 7.29
CA VAL A 49 -10.48 -9.42 6.60
C VAL A 49 -9.03 -9.83 6.58
N SER A 50 -8.42 -9.89 5.42
CA SER A 50 -6.99 -10.15 5.33
C SER A 50 -6.27 -9.04 4.56
N ILE A 51 -5.04 -8.76 5.00
CA ILE A 51 -4.20 -7.72 4.41
C ILE A 51 -2.76 -8.23 4.26
N ARG A 52 -2.15 -7.89 3.13
CA ARG A 52 -0.74 -8.14 2.84
C ARG A 52 -0.09 -6.90 2.24
N ALA A 53 1.04 -6.48 2.78
CA ALA A 53 1.88 -5.49 2.12
C ALA A 53 2.55 -6.13 0.90
N LEU A 54 2.56 -5.43 -0.23
CA LEU A 54 3.20 -5.88 -1.45
C LEU A 54 4.55 -5.17 -1.61
N SER A 55 5.63 -5.94 -1.76
CA SER A 55 6.89 -5.41 -2.29
C SER A 55 6.69 -4.92 -3.73
N TRP A 56 7.68 -4.19 -4.26
CA TRP A 56 7.62 -3.74 -5.65
C TRP A 56 7.50 -4.92 -6.61
N GLU A 57 8.26 -6.01 -6.40
CA GLU A 57 8.24 -7.23 -7.21
C GLU A 57 6.90 -7.96 -7.05
N ALA A 58 6.33 -7.99 -5.85
CA ALA A 58 5.02 -8.59 -5.61
C ALA A 58 3.89 -7.80 -6.32
N LEU A 59 3.99 -6.47 -6.35
CA LEU A 59 3.07 -5.60 -7.11
C LEU A 59 3.20 -5.84 -8.62
N GLN A 60 4.43 -5.98 -9.14
CA GLN A 60 4.68 -6.34 -10.54
C GLN A 60 4.03 -7.69 -10.87
N ARG A 61 4.22 -8.71 -10.02
CA ARG A 61 3.61 -10.03 -10.21
C ARG A 61 2.08 -9.99 -10.13
N PHE A 62 1.51 -9.17 -9.25
CA PHE A 62 0.07 -8.98 -9.14
C PHE A 62 -0.53 -8.52 -10.47
N TYR A 63 0.07 -7.51 -11.12
CA TYR A 63 -0.39 -7.05 -12.43
C TYR A 63 -0.02 -8.01 -13.56
N GLY A 64 1.14 -8.67 -13.51
CA GLY A 64 1.56 -9.68 -14.48
C GLY A 64 0.62 -10.89 -14.56
N GLY A 65 -0.10 -11.20 -13.48
CA GLY A 65 -1.14 -12.23 -13.45
C GLY A 65 -2.50 -11.78 -14.04
N GLN A 66 -2.66 -10.49 -14.37
CA GLN A 66 -3.91 -9.92 -14.87
C GLN A 66 -3.81 -9.75 -16.40
N ARG A 67 -4.39 -10.67 -17.16
CA ARG A 67 -4.19 -10.78 -18.64
C ARG A 67 -4.48 -9.49 -19.43
N ASP A 68 -5.40 -8.64 -18.92
CA ASP A 68 -5.89 -7.45 -19.64
C ASP A 68 -5.52 -6.13 -18.97
N LEU A 69 -4.62 -6.14 -17.99
CA LEU A 69 -4.22 -4.96 -17.26
C LEU A 69 -2.74 -4.68 -17.40
N ALA A 70 -2.41 -3.49 -17.90
CA ALA A 70 -1.05 -2.99 -17.80
C ALA A 70 -0.74 -2.66 -16.32
N ASN A 71 0.50 -2.91 -15.89
CA ASN A 71 0.93 -2.43 -14.59
C ASN A 71 0.98 -0.88 -14.59
N PRO A 72 0.16 -0.19 -13.79
CA PRO A 72 0.12 1.27 -13.80
C PRO A 72 1.40 1.92 -13.31
N PHE A 73 2.25 1.16 -12.61
CA PHE A 73 3.52 1.62 -12.03
C PHE A 73 4.76 1.08 -12.75
N ALA A 74 4.60 0.41 -13.89
CA ALA A 74 5.75 0.02 -14.71
C ALA A 74 6.45 1.25 -15.30
N ASP A 75 7.77 1.17 -15.44
CA ASP A 75 8.59 2.17 -16.14
C ASP A 75 8.38 3.61 -15.64
N LEU A 76 8.21 3.76 -14.32
CA LEU A 76 8.15 5.07 -13.71
C LEU A 76 9.48 5.81 -13.89
N PRO A 77 9.45 7.14 -14.14
CA PRO A 77 10.66 7.94 -14.20
C PRO A 77 11.54 7.78 -12.96
N ALA A 78 12.85 7.90 -13.13
CA ALA A 78 13.78 7.88 -12.01
C ALA A 78 13.41 8.98 -10.99
N GLY A 79 13.33 8.61 -9.70
CA GLY A 79 12.90 9.52 -8.63
C GLY A 79 11.38 9.72 -8.50
N ALA A 80 10.57 9.12 -9.35
CA ALA A 80 9.13 9.14 -9.15
C ALA A 80 8.74 8.42 -7.84
N PRO A 81 7.81 8.98 -7.05
CA PRO A 81 7.39 8.37 -5.81
C PRO A 81 6.75 7.00 -6.07
N ARG A 82 7.15 6.01 -5.28
CA ARG A 82 6.59 4.65 -5.35
C ARG A 82 5.54 4.49 -4.25
N PRO A 83 4.26 4.28 -4.61
CA PRO A 83 3.23 4.07 -3.61
C PRO A 83 3.48 2.77 -2.86
N MET A 84 3.18 2.79 -1.56
CA MET A 84 3.05 1.56 -0.80
C MET A 84 1.73 0.90 -1.15
N ALA A 85 1.77 -0.38 -1.44
CA ALA A 85 0.60 -1.15 -1.84
C ALA A 85 0.27 -2.22 -0.79
N PHE A 86 -1.00 -2.26 -0.40
CA PHE A 86 -1.56 -3.31 0.44
C PHE A 86 -2.67 -4.01 -0.33
N LEU A 87 -2.59 -5.33 -0.43
CA LEU A 87 -3.67 -6.14 -0.96
C LEU A 87 -4.64 -6.46 0.17
N LEU A 88 -5.84 -5.92 0.08
CA LEU A 88 -6.93 -6.13 1.03
C LEU A 88 -7.92 -7.13 0.44
N HIS A 89 -8.35 -8.10 1.24
CA HIS A 89 -9.44 -9.01 0.92
C HIS A 89 -10.47 -9.00 2.03
N LEU A 90 -11.72 -8.78 1.66
CA LEU A 90 -12.90 -8.74 2.53
C LEU A 90 -13.79 -9.91 2.16
N ARG A 91 -14.12 -10.76 3.12
CA ARG A 91 -15.09 -11.85 2.96
C ARG A 91 -16.18 -11.69 4.02
N ASN A 92 -17.42 -11.75 3.57
CA ASN A 92 -18.59 -11.55 4.40
C ASN A 92 -19.40 -12.85 4.52
N ASP A 93 -19.25 -13.52 5.65
CA ASP A 93 -20.01 -14.74 5.99
C ASP A 93 -21.23 -14.41 6.88
N SER A 94 -21.51 -13.11 7.15
CA SER A 94 -22.64 -12.65 7.96
C SER A 94 -23.92 -12.46 7.11
N PRO A 95 -25.09 -12.40 7.72
CA PRO A 95 -26.35 -12.08 7.02
C PRO A 95 -26.49 -10.58 6.68
N GLU A 96 -25.63 -9.71 7.23
CA GLU A 96 -25.67 -8.27 6.99
C GLU A 96 -24.58 -7.86 5.99
N PRO A 97 -24.77 -6.78 5.21
CA PRO A 97 -23.73 -6.29 4.31
C PRO A 97 -22.52 -5.80 5.09
N LEU A 98 -21.32 -6.08 4.56
CA LEU A 98 -20.07 -5.52 5.04
C LEU A 98 -19.71 -4.32 4.14
N SER A 99 -19.61 -3.13 4.72
CA SER A 99 -19.26 -1.91 3.97
C SER A 99 -17.93 -1.35 4.45
N PHE A 100 -17.15 -0.84 3.50
CA PHE A 100 -15.85 -0.25 3.75
C PHE A 100 -15.63 0.97 2.88
N ASP A 101 -15.30 2.11 3.50
CA ASP A 101 -14.85 3.30 2.79
C ASP A 101 -13.31 3.36 2.83
N PRO A 102 -12.62 3.04 1.73
CA PRO A 102 -11.17 3.06 1.69
C PRO A 102 -10.58 4.45 1.94
N THR A 103 -11.30 5.53 1.64
CA THR A 103 -10.80 6.91 1.82
C THR A 103 -10.62 7.29 3.29
N ALA A 104 -11.32 6.61 4.19
CA ALA A 104 -11.19 6.78 5.63
C ALA A 104 -10.02 5.99 6.23
N ALA A 105 -9.43 5.03 5.50
CA ALA A 105 -8.28 4.29 5.98
C ALA A 105 -7.11 5.22 6.30
N ARG A 106 -6.28 4.85 7.27
CA ARG A 106 -5.12 5.63 7.68
C ARG A 106 -3.91 4.72 7.85
N LEU A 107 -2.78 5.23 7.41
CA LEU A 107 -1.47 4.65 7.68
C LEU A 107 -0.77 5.57 8.67
N ALA A 108 -0.37 5.06 9.82
CA ALA A 108 0.35 5.79 10.84
C ALA A 108 1.72 5.13 11.08
N ASP A 109 2.77 5.91 11.23
CA ASP A 109 4.09 5.40 11.66
C ASP A 109 4.22 5.40 13.19
N GLN A 110 5.38 4.94 13.70
CA GLN A 110 5.66 4.89 15.13
C GLN A 110 5.71 6.26 15.83
N GLU A 111 5.83 7.34 15.06
CA GLU A 111 5.81 8.73 15.57
C GLU A 111 4.41 9.34 15.54
N GLY A 112 3.41 8.57 15.09
CA GLY A 112 2.03 9.00 14.99
C GLY A 112 1.74 9.87 13.75
N ARG A 113 2.67 10.00 12.81
CA ARG A 113 2.44 10.70 11.54
C ARG A 113 1.49 9.89 10.69
N ARG A 114 0.38 10.50 10.28
CA ARG A 114 -0.71 9.82 9.56
C ARG A 114 -0.74 10.23 8.10
N LYS A 115 -1.01 9.25 7.23
CA LYS A 115 -1.26 9.45 5.80
C LYS A 115 -2.57 8.79 5.41
N GLY A 116 -3.35 9.48 4.58
CA GLY A 116 -4.49 8.87 3.90
C GLY A 116 -4.04 8.05 2.69
N PRO A 117 -4.90 7.18 2.17
CA PRO A 117 -4.65 6.49 0.92
C PRO A 117 -4.62 7.47 -0.25
N LEU A 118 -3.99 7.07 -1.34
CA LEU A 118 -4.05 7.78 -2.60
C LEU A 118 -5.45 7.59 -3.20
N ASP A 119 -6.18 8.67 -3.34
CA ASP A 119 -7.48 8.69 -4.00
C ASP A 119 -7.36 8.70 -5.53
N TYR A 120 -8.48 8.56 -6.23
CA TYR A 120 -8.48 8.56 -7.69
C TYR A 120 -7.95 9.86 -8.30
N PRO A 121 -8.30 11.08 -7.81
CA PRO A 121 -7.72 12.33 -8.29
C PRO A 121 -6.18 12.39 -8.18
N ALA A 122 -5.62 11.96 -7.05
CA ALA A 122 -4.16 11.92 -6.85
C ALA A 122 -3.48 10.94 -7.82
N LEU A 123 -4.05 9.74 -7.99
CA LEU A 123 -3.56 8.73 -8.93
C LEU A 123 -3.70 9.19 -10.38
N TYR A 124 -4.81 9.88 -10.72
CA TYR A 124 -5.00 10.49 -12.02
C TYR A 124 -3.92 11.53 -12.32
N ALA A 125 -3.71 12.48 -11.42
CA ALA A 125 -2.69 13.53 -11.58
C ALA A 125 -1.29 12.94 -11.77
N PHE A 126 -0.99 11.83 -11.10
CA PHE A 126 0.30 11.16 -11.20
C PHE A 126 0.48 10.37 -12.52
N LEU A 127 -0.56 9.67 -12.99
CA LEU A 127 -0.45 8.69 -14.08
C LEU A 127 -0.88 9.23 -15.45
N ALA A 128 -1.77 10.23 -15.52
CA ALA A 128 -2.37 10.68 -16.78
C ALA A 128 -1.35 11.23 -17.77
N GLY A 129 -0.28 11.87 -17.28
CA GLY A 129 0.79 12.42 -18.10
C GLY A 129 1.87 11.42 -18.54
N LEU A 130 1.82 10.18 -18.04
CA LEU A 130 2.77 9.14 -18.40
C LEU A 130 2.38 8.44 -19.71
N GLU A 131 3.38 7.85 -20.38
CA GLU A 131 3.13 7.01 -21.53
C GLU A 131 2.14 5.88 -21.16
N GLY A 132 1.12 5.65 -22.01
CA GLY A 132 0.06 4.69 -21.71
C GLY A 132 -0.90 5.09 -20.58
N GLY A 133 -0.94 6.38 -20.18
CA GLY A 133 -1.72 6.89 -19.05
C GLY A 133 -3.17 6.39 -18.99
N ALA A 134 -3.87 6.34 -20.14
CA ALA A 134 -5.25 5.82 -20.19
C ALA A 134 -5.34 4.33 -19.81
N ALA A 135 -4.37 3.50 -20.22
CA ALA A 135 -4.32 2.08 -19.85
C ALA A 135 -3.98 1.91 -18.35
N ARG A 136 -3.05 2.73 -17.84
CA ARG A 136 -2.68 2.77 -16.42
C ARG A 136 -3.87 3.14 -15.54
N LEU A 137 -4.63 4.16 -15.93
CA LEU A 137 -5.84 4.58 -15.20
C LEU A 137 -6.94 3.53 -15.22
N ARG A 138 -7.14 2.81 -16.33
CA ARG A 138 -8.06 1.67 -16.36
C ARG A 138 -7.65 0.56 -15.41
N ALA A 139 -6.34 0.29 -15.30
CA ALA A 139 -5.84 -0.69 -14.34
C ALA A 139 -6.11 -0.25 -12.88
N ILE A 140 -5.87 1.02 -12.55
CA ILE A 140 -6.21 1.60 -11.23
C ILE A 140 -7.71 1.42 -10.93
N GLN A 141 -8.60 1.80 -11.84
CA GLN A 141 -10.05 1.68 -11.64
C GLN A 141 -10.52 0.26 -11.34
N ARG A 142 -9.82 -0.74 -11.88
CA ARG A 142 -10.18 -2.16 -11.70
C ARG A 142 -9.58 -2.79 -10.45
N THR A 143 -8.45 -2.28 -9.97
CA THR A 143 -7.67 -2.96 -8.94
C THR A 143 -7.55 -2.20 -7.63
N VAL A 144 -7.69 -0.88 -7.64
CA VAL A 144 -7.52 -0.03 -6.46
C VAL A 144 -8.88 0.32 -5.86
N LEU A 145 -9.01 0.15 -4.56
CA LEU A 145 -10.21 0.54 -3.82
C LEU A 145 -10.15 2.06 -3.58
N THR A 146 -10.87 2.82 -4.40
CA THR A 146 -10.92 4.30 -4.33
C THR A 146 -12.30 4.84 -3.98
N ALA A 147 -13.31 3.96 -3.88
CA ALA A 147 -14.67 4.28 -3.53
C ALA A 147 -15.23 3.25 -2.54
N THR A 148 -16.30 3.61 -1.86
CA THR A 148 -16.97 2.72 -0.90
C THR A 148 -17.29 1.36 -1.53
N VAL A 149 -16.91 0.32 -0.83
CA VAL A 149 -17.12 -1.08 -1.18
C VAL A 149 -18.24 -1.63 -0.31
N VAL A 150 -19.19 -2.30 -0.92
CA VAL A 150 -20.21 -3.08 -0.21
C VAL A 150 -20.07 -4.55 -0.60
N VAL A 151 -19.83 -5.41 0.37
CA VAL A 151 -19.73 -6.86 0.21
C VAL A 151 -21.04 -7.47 0.72
N PRO A 152 -21.88 -8.03 -0.16
CA PRO A 152 -23.14 -8.63 0.27
C PRO A 152 -22.91 -9.89 1.11
N PRO A 153 -23.92 -10.40 1.82
CA PRO A 153 -23.86 -11.70 2.51
C PRO A 153 -23.33 -12.81 1.60
N GLY A 154 -22.38 -13.61 2.08
CA GLY A 154 -21.72 -14.67 1.31
C GLY A 154 -20.77 -14.20 0.21
N GLY A 155 -20.60 -12.89 0.05
CA GLY A 155 -19.73 -12.31 -0.98
C GLY A 155 -18.30 -12.07 -0.50
N GLU A 156 -17.45 -11.72 -1.48
CA GLU A 156 -16.08 -11.32 -1.21
C GLU A 156 -15.66 -10.16 -2.14
N ARG A 157 -14.68 -9.39 -1.69
CA ARG A 157 -14.07 -8.30 -2.47
C ARG A 157 -12.58 -8.23 -2.19
N GLN A 158 -11.81 -8.10 -3.25
CA GLN A 158 -10.37 -7.88 -3.18
C GLN A 158 -9.98 -6.63 -3.94
N GLY A 159 -8.97 -5.92 -3.44
CA GLY A 159 -8.39 -4.77 -4.14
C GLY A 159 -7.19 -4.19 -3.40
N LEU A 160 -6.54 -3.25 -4.04
CA LEU A 160 -5.37 -2.57 -3.51
C LEU A 160 -5.77 -1.32 -2.73
N LEU A 161 -5.15 -1.12 -1.57
CA LEU A 161 -5.03 0.17 -0.91
C LEU A 161 -3.63 0.70 -1.19
N LEU A 162 -3.56 1.91 -1.73
CA LEU A 162 -2.30 2.57 -2.05
C LEU A 162 -2.09 3.76 -1.12
N PHE A 163 -0.92 3.85 -0.52
CA PHE A 163 -0.53 4.98 0.31
C PHE A 163 0.70 5.67 -0.25
N PRO A 164 0.91 6.96 0.03
CA PRO A 164 2.16 7.63 -0.29
C PRO A 164 3.35 6.92 0.37
N GLU A 165 4.53 7.05 -0.24
CA GLU A 165 5.78 6.49 0.26
C GLU A 165 6.01 6.84 1.75
N LEU A 166 6.59 5.90 2.52
CA LEU A 166 6.95 6.12 3.92
C LEU A 166 8.01 7.21 4.04
N GLN A 167 7.88 8.00 5.10
CA GLN A 167 8.94 8.93 5.44
C GLN A 167 10.19 8.17 5.90
N GLU A 168 11.33 8.81 5.68
CA GLU A 168 12.61 8.29 6.16
C GLU A 168 12.57 8.10 7.68
N GLY A 169 13.23 7.04 8.17
CA GLY A 169 13.23 6.69 9.60
C GLY A 169 12.01 5.90 10.10
N ALA A 170 10.98 5.67 9.29
CA ALA A 170 9.89 4.80 9.68
C ALA A 170 10.38 3.35 9.89
N ARG A 171 10.09 2.77 11.06
CA ARG A 171 10.45 1.40 11.45
C ARG A 171 9.25 0.48 11.61
N ALA A 172 8.09 1.06 11.87
CA ALA A 172 6.83 0.35 11.98
C ALA A 172 5.69 1.22 11.45
N VAL A 173 4.64 0.57 10.98
CA VAL A 173 3.42 1.24 10.53
C VAL A 173 2.18 0.48 11.00
N LEU A 174 1.13 1.25 11.23
CA LEU A 174 -0.22 0.80 11.51
C LEU A 174 -1.09 1.12 10.29
N VAL A 175 -1.83 0.15 9.80
CA VAL A 175 -2.90 0.37 8.83
C VAL A 175 -4.22 0.24 9.56
N ASP A 176 -4.93 1.36 9.70
CA ASP A 176 -6.23 1.45 10.33
C ASP A 176 -7.31 1.50 9.24
N LEU A 177 -8.27 0.55 9.27
CA LEU A 177 -9.42 0.51 8.38
C LEU A 177 -10.65 1.20 9.01
N ALA A 178 -10.49 2.39 9.53
CA ALA A 178 -11.41 3.14 10.38
C ALA A 178 -12.91 3.14 10.00
N SER A 179 -13.27 2.76 8.77
CA SER A 179 -14.67 2.81 8.28
C SER A 179 -15.14 1.46 7.74
N LEU A 180 -14.82 0.39 8.44
CA LEU A 180 -15.41 -0.92 8.18
C LEU A 180 -16.66 -1.09 9.05
N TYR A 181 -17.80 -1.44 8.44
CA TYR A 181 -19.06 -1.64 9.12
C TYR A 181 -19.70 -2.96 8.69
N ARG A 182 -20.28 -3.70 9.63
CA ARG A 182 -21.20 -4.80 9.37
C ARG A 182 -22.62 -4.31 9.70
N GLY A 183 -23.45 -4.17 8.67
CA GLY A 183 -24.68 -3.41 8.82
C GLY A 183 -24.40 -2.00 9.32
N SER A 184 -24.89 -1.65 10.50
CA SER A 184 -24.61 -0.37 11.18
C SER A 184 -23.51 -0.46 12.24
N ALA A 185 -23.00 -1.66 12.55
CA ALA A 185 -22.02 -1.86 13.62
C ALA A 185 -20.59 -1.61 13.11
N PRO A 186 -19.84 -0.64 13.69
CA PRO A 186 -18.46 -0.38 13.32
C PRO A 186 -17.56 -1.55 13.75
N GLN A 187 -16.57 -1.87 12.91
CA GLN A 187 -15.58 -2.89 13.17
C GLN A 187 -14.22 -2.23 13.35
N LEU A 188 -13.60 -2.41 14.51
CA LEU A 188 -12.24 -1.89 14.74
C LEU A 188 -11.22 -2.85 14.13
N LEU A 189 -10.47 -2.37 13.15
CA LEU A 189 -9.41 -3.12 12.51
C LEU A 189 -8.16 -2.29 12.33
N VAL A 190 -7.09 -2.74 12.97
CA VAL A 190 -5.75 -2.17 12.86
C VAL A 190 -4.75 -3.29 12.61
N PHE A 191 -3.91 -3.12 11.61
CA PHE A 191 -2.88 -4.08 11.22
C PHE A 191 -1.49 -3.47 11.41
N GLN A 192 -0.60 -4.22 12.06
CA GLN A 192 0.75 -3.76 12.37
C GLN A 192 1.77 -4.40 11.42
N PHE A 193 2.64 -3.56 10.87
CA PHE A 193 3.77 -3.97 10.03
C PHE A 193 5.05 -3.38 10.56
N VAL A 194 6.16 -4.07 10.33
CA VAL A 194 7.52 -3.60 10.57
C VAL A 194 8.21 -3.32 9.24
N VAL A 195 9.03 -2.29 9.22
CA VAL A 195 9.86 -1.93 8.06
C VAL A 195 11.15 -2.73 8.14
N VAL A 196 11.46 -3.47 7.09
CA VAL A 196 12.71 -4.23 6.95
C VAL A 196 13.48 -3.64 5.76
N GLU A 197 14.75 -3.33 5.96
CA GLU A 197 15.64 -2.94 4.87
C GLU A 197 16.13 -4.20 4.16
N GLU A 198 16.05 -4.22 2.84
CA GLU A 198 16.72 -5.28 2.07
C GLU A 198 18.23 -5.15 2.22
N PRO A 199 18.93 -6.27 2.43
CA PRO A 199 20.39 -6.27 2.59
C PRO A 199 21.14 -5.80 1.35
#